data_e98a5bf42cc22950d99cc34905fdae7c
#
_entry.id   e98a5bf42cc22950d99cc34905fdae7c
#
_cell.length_a   1.000
_cell.length_b   1.000
_cell.length_c   1.000
_cell.angle_alpha   90.00
_cell.angle_beta   90.00
_cell.angle_gamma   90.00
#
_symmetry.space_group_name_H-M   'P 1'
#
loop_
_entity.id
_entity.type
_entity.pdbx_description
1 polymer ?
#
loop_
_entity_poly.entity_id
_entity_poly.type
_entity_poly.pdbx_seq_one_letter_code
_entity_poly.pdbx_strand_id
1 'polypeptide(L)'
;IGAATVVVDDIRVSYRAPSTDAEDLHTASMAQKILLGLTGQRPKVRVDALKGISFVARAGESIGILGRNGAGKSTLLRIMGGLETPTSGTVSARSNPVLLGVNAALIPDLSGERNVRLGCLAMGMSPQQVEAIIPEVIELAGIGKAIYRPMKTYSSGMSSRLRFAIAASANPDILLIDEALSTGDTAFKERSENKMTELRRAAGTVFIVNHAAQVIEEMCTRALWLVDGE
;
A
#
# COMPACT_ATOMS: atom_id res chain seq x y z
N ILE A 1 11.71 14.01 -22.10
CA ILE A 1 11.53 12.77 -21.31
C ILE A 1 12.04 13.08 -19.91
N GLY A 2 11.18 13.01 -18.88
CA GLY A 2 11.53 13.29 -17.49
C GLY A 2 12.62 12.35 -16.94
N ALA A 3 13.30 12.78 -15.87
CA ALA A 3 14.27 11.94 -15.16
C ALA A 3 13.58 10.71 -14.56
N ALA A 4 14.28 9.57 -14.44
CA ALA A 4 13.76 8.38 -13.79
C ALA A 4 13.51 8.67 -12.30
N THR A 5 12.32 8.32 -11.82
CA THR A 5 11.89 8.48 -10.41
C THR A 5 11.81 7.16 -9.69
N VAL A 6 11.37 6.10 -10.39
CA VAL A 6 11.35 4.71 -9.88
C VAL A 6 11.88 3.79 -10.97
N VAL A 7 12.79 2.91 -10.58
CA VAL A 7 13.30 1.81 -11.41
C VAL A 7 12.98 0.50 -10.70
N VAL A 8 12.20 -0.33 -11.35
CA VAL A 8 11.87 -1.69 -10.92
C VAL A 8 12.62 -2.64 -11.84
N ASP A 9 13.43 -3.55 -11.28
CA ASP A 9 14.28 -4.45 -12.03
C ASP A 9 14.13 -5.89 -11.56
N ASP A 10 13.61 -6.75 -12.42
CA ASP A 10 13.36 -8.20 -12.26
C ASP A 10 12.75 -8.58 -10.89
N ILE A 11 11.74 -7.84 -10.45
CA ILE A 11 11.09 -8.10 -9.17
C ILE A 11 10.34 -9.42 -9.19
N ARG A 12 10.76 -10.32 -8.28
CA ARG A 12 10.10 -11.62 -8.05
C ARG A 12 9.69 -11.73 -6.59
N VAL A 13 8.48 -12.24 -6.37
CA VAL A 13 7.93 -12.45 -5.02
C VAL A 13 7.28 -13.82 -4.97
N SER A 14 7.71 -14.62 -4.00
CA SER A 14 7.14 -15.95 -3.75
C SER A 14 6.76 -16.09 -2.29
N TYR A 15 5.56 -16.56 -2.03
CA TYR A 15 5.07 -16.88 -0.70
C TYR A 15 5.01 -18.39 -0.48
N ARG A 16 5.07 -18.82 0.78
CA ARG A 16 4.71 -20.17 1.21
C ARG A 16 3.33 -20.12 1.83
N ALA A 17 2.33 -20.63 1.12
CA ALA A 17 0.94 -20.71 1.58
C ALA A 17 0.53 -22.17 1.84
N PRO A 18 -0.39 -22.44 2.78
CA PRO A 18 -0.99 -23.76 2.90
C PRO A 18 -1.70 -24.12 1.59
N SER A 19 -1.51 -25.35 1.09
CA SER A 19 -2.20 -25.81 -0.11
C SER A 19 -3.72 -25.72 0.06
N THR A 20 -4.41 -25.19 -0.95
CA THR A 20 -5.88 -25.15 -1.01
C THR A 20 -6.46 -26.25 -1.88
N ASP A 21 -5.66 -26.85 -2.76
CA ASP A 21 -6.11 -27.80 -3.77
C ASP A 21 -5.99 -29.26 -3.31
N ALA A 22 -6.99 -30.06 -3.67
CA ALA A 22 -7.00 -31.49 -3.39
C ALA A 22 -5.90 -32.24 -4.18
N GLU A 23 -5.51 -31.74 -5.35
CA GLU A 23 -4.43 -32.31 -6.17
C GLU A 23 -3.05 -32.17 -5.50
N ASP A 24 -2.78 -31.07 -4.83
CA ASP A 24 -1.54 -30.88 -4.07
C ASP A 24 -1.41 -31.86 -2.91
N LEU A 25 -2.54 -32.29 -2.32
CA LEU A 25 -2.57 -33.33 -1.29
C LEU A 25 -2.27 -34.72 -1.86
N HIS A 26 -2.60 -34.98 -3.13
CA HIS A 26 -2.28 -36.23 -3.79
C HIS A 26 -0.77 -36.33 -4.17
N THR A 27 -0.16 -35.22 -4.55
CA THR A 27 1.26 -35.14 -4.89
C THR A 27 2.18 -34.96 -3.67
N ALA A 28 1.61 -34.70 -2.49
CA ALA A 28 2.35 -34.55 -1.25
C ALA A 28 3.13 -35.82 -0.89
N SER A 29 4.38 -35.67 -0.42
CA SER A 29 5.21 -36.77 0.04
C SER A 29 4.56 -37.54 1.21
N MET A 30 4.97 -38.82 1.39
CA MET A 30 4.43 -39.65 2.50
C MET A 30 4.68 -38.99 3.87
N ALA A 31 5.81 -38.30 4.05
CA ALA A 31 6.12 -37.56 5.27
C ALA A 31 5.16 -36.38 5.50
N GLN A 32 4.79 -35.65 4.42
CA GLN A 32 3.82 -34.55 4.50
C GLN A 32 2.40 -35.06 4.82
N LYS A 33 2.00 -36.23 4.29
CA LYS A 33 0.69 -36.86 4.60
C LYS A 33 0.62 -37.31 6.05
N ILE A 34 1.71 -37.87 6.59
CA ILE A 34 1.81 -38.25 8.01
C ILE A 34 1.75 -36.99 8.90
N LEU A 35 2.47 -35.92 8.55
CA LEU A 35 2.46 -34.66 9.30
C LEU A 35 1.06 -34.04 9.32
N LEU A 36 0.34 -34.07 8.19
CA LEU A 36 -1.04 -33.60 8.10
C LEU A 36 -1.97 -34.38 9.02
N GLY A 37 -1.81 -35.71 9.06
CA GLY A 37 -2.60 -36.59 9.94
C GLY A 37 -2.32 -36.36 11.43
N LEU A 38 -1.09 -36.01 11.81
CA LEU A 38 -0.69 -35.79 13.21
C LEU A 38 -0.95 -34.34 13.69
N THR A 39 -0.81 -33.34 12.83
CA THR A 39 -0.85 -31.90 13.22
C THR A 39 -2.02 -31.12 12.63
N GLY A 40 -2.74 -31.68 11.66
CA GLY A 40 -3.78 -30.99 10.90
C GLY A 40 -3.23 -29.89 9.98
N GLN A 41 -1.90 -29.72 9.87
CA GLN A 41 -1.28 -28.67 9.05
C GLN A 41 -1.14 -29.13 7.60
N ARG A 42 -1.75 -28.37 6.69
CA ARG A 42 -1.64 -28.62 5.24
C ARG A 42 -0.21 -28.38 4.75
N PRO A 43 0.26 -29.12 3.74
CA PRO A 43 1.55 -28.86 3.12
C PRO A 43 1.60 -27.45 2.57
N LYS A 44 2.74 -26.78 2.73
CA LYS A 44 2.96 -25.43 2.19
C LYS A 44 3.41 -25.54 0.74
N VAL A 45 2.68 -24.88 -0.15
CA VAL A 45 3.04 -24.73 -1.56
C VAL A 45 3.65 -23.35 -1.80
N ARG A 46 4.52 -23.25 -2.79
CA ARG A 46 5.07 -21.99 -3.24
C ARG A 46 4.06 -21.32 -4.17
N VAL A 47 3.72 -20.07 -3.88
CA VAL A 47 2.86 -19.23 -4.73
C VAL A 47 3.71 -18.06 -5.23
N ASP A 48 3.96 -17.99 -6.53
CA ASP A 48 4.72 -16.91 -7.14
C ASP A 48 3.75 -15.76 -7.46
N ALA A 49 3.82 -14.70 -6.65
CA ALA A 49 2.95 -13.53 -6.76
C ALA A 49 3.46 -12.53 -7.80
N LEU A 50 4.79 -12.41 -7.96
CA LEU A 50 5.44 -11.64 -9.02
C LEU A 50 6.56 -12.47 -9.64
N LYS A 51 6.67 -12.44 -10.98
CA LYS A 51 7.51 -13.38 -11.76
C LYS A 51 8.55 -12.68 -12.63
N GLY A 52 9.00 -11.49 -12.27
CA GLY A 52 10.05 -10.78 -13.01
C GLY A 52 9.55 -9.48 -13.64
N ILE A 53 8.96 -8.61 -12.80
CA ILE A 53 8.46 -7.31 -13.25
C ILE A 53 9.63 -6.34 -13.40
N SER A 54 9.72 -5.68 -14.57
CA SER A 54 10.71 -4.63 -14.82
C SER A 54 10.08 -3.45 -15.55
N PHE A 55 10.27 -2.24 -15.04
CA PHE A 55 9.89 -1.00 -15.70
C PHE A 55 10.60 0.21 -15.09
N VAL A 56 10.55 1.34 -15.81
CA VAL A 56 11.04 2.64 -15.33
C VAL A 56 9.88 3.62 -15.34
N ALA A 57 9.68 4.32 -14.21
CA ALA A 57 8.79 5.47 -14.10
C ALA A 57 9.59 6.77 -14.11
N ARG A 58 9.02 7.82 -14.67
CA ARG A 58 9.67 9.11 -14.89
C ARG A 58 8.87 10.25 -14.24
N ALA A 59 9.55 11.34 -13.95
CA ALA A 59 8.93 12.54 -13.42
C ALA A 59 7.81 13.05 -14.36
N GLY A 60 6.67 13.37 -13.77
CA GLY A 60 5.45 13.79 -14.46
C GLY A 60 4.55 12.63 -14.91
N GLU A 61 4.94 11.38 -14.73
CA GLU A 61 4.09 10.24 -15.10
C GLU A 61 3.05 9.92 -14.00
N SER A 62 1.82 9.64 -14.46
CA SER A 62 0.78 8.97 -13.70
C SER A 62 0.57 7.59 -14.31
N ILE A 63 0.88 6.54 -13.54
CA ILE A 63 0.93 5.16 -14.04
C ILE A 63 -0.18 4.35 -13.39
N GLY A 64 -1.11 3.86 -14.21
CA GLY A 64 -2.16 2.94 -13.79
C GLY A 64 -1.63 1.50 -13.73
N ILE A 65 -2.01 0.75 -12.70
CA ILE A 65 -1.72 -0.68 -12.59
C ILE A 65 -3.04 -1.44 -12.66
N LEU A 66 -3.25 -2.14 -13.77
CA LEU A 66 -4.44 -2.93 -14.08
C LEU A 66 -4.13 -4.42 -13.93
N GLY A 67 -5.16 -5.23 -13.76
CA GLY A 67 -5.08 -6.68 -13.69
C GLY A 67 -6.18 -7.28 -12.84
N ARG A 68 -6.42 -8.58 -12.98
CA ARG A 68 -7.43 -9.32 -12.20
C ARG A 68 -7.07 -9.34 -10.71
N ASN A 69 -8.05 -9.69 -9.87
CA ASN A 69 -7.80 -9.95 -8.45
C ASN A 69 -6.79 -11.11 -8.32
N GLY A 70 -5.77 -10.91 -7.47
CA GLY A 70 -4.68 -11.87 -7.32
C GLY A 70 -3.53 -11.73 -8.33
N ALA A 71 -3.59 -10.82 -9.30
CA ALA A 71 -2.51 -10.62 -10.29
C ALA A 71 -1.20 -10.04 -9.72
N GLY A 72 -1.14 -9.67 -8.42
CA GLY A 72 0.07 -9.14 -7.80
C GLY A 72 0.11 -7.62 -7.65
N LYS A 73 -0.94 -6.87 -8.02
CA LYS A 73 -0.97 -5.39 -8.00
C LYS A 73 -0.60 -4.79 -6.64
N SER A 74 -1.30 -5.19 -5.58
CA SER A 74 -1.03 -4.69 -4.21
C SER A 74 0.32 -5.16 -3.69
N THR A 75 0.79 -6.35 -4.08
CA THR A 75 2.15 -6.82 -3.77
C THR A 75 3.19 -5.91 -4.41
N LEU A 76 3.03 -5.55 -5.69
CA LEU A 76 3.93 -4.63 -6.39
C LEU A 76 3.97 -3.26 -5.70
N LEU A 77 2.80 -2.69 -5.34
CA LEU A 77 2.74 -1.41 -4.60
C LEU A 77 3.46 -1.49 -3.26
N ARG A 78 3.30 -2.57 -2.50
CA ARG A 78 3.96 -2.75 -1.19
C ARG A 78 5.46 -2.87 -1.32
N ILE A 79 5.96 -3.57 -2.34
CA ILE A 79 7.39 -3.63 -2.65
C ILE A 79 7.92 -2.25 -3.01
N MET A 80 7.25 -1.51 -3.91
CA MET A 80 7.66 -0.16 -4.28
C MET A 80 7.61 0.81 -3.10
N GLY A 81 6.67 0.63 -2.18
CA GLY A 81 6.56 1.41 -0.93
C GLY A 81 7.54 0.99 0.17
N GLY A 82 8.41 0.01 -0.08
CA GLY A 82 9.38 -0.49 0.91
C GLY A 82 8.74 -1.22 2.09
N LEU A 83 7.47 -1.63 1.98
CA LEU A 83 6.73 -2.33 3.03
C LEU A 83 6.96 -3.83 3.02
N GLU A 84 7.50 -4.33 1.93
CA GLU A 84 7.79 -5.75 1.71
C GLU A 84 9.08 -5.90 0.92
N THR A 85 9.88 -6.92 1.26
CA THR A 85 11.12 -7.21 0.56
C THR A 85 10.85 -8.24 -0.54
N PRO A 86 11.26 -7.99 -1.79
CA PRO A 86 11.12 -8.98 -2.85
C PRO A 86 11.99 -10.23 -2.59
N THR A 87 11.62 -11.37 -3.17
CA THR A 87 12.43 -12.59 -3.13
C THR A 87 13.71 -12.42 -3.95
N SER A 88 13.64 -11.69 -5.07
CA SER A 88 14.78 -11.26 -5.89
C SER A 88 14.42 -10.01 -6.69
N GLY A 89 15.43 -9.37 -7.28
CA GLY A 89 15.29 -8.10 -7.99
C GLY A 89 15.43 -6.89 -7.06
N THR A 90 15.34 -5.69 -7.61
CA THR A 90 15.54 -4.43 -6.88
C THR A 90 14.53 -3.36 -7.27
N VAL A 91 14.16 -2.52 -6.31
CA VAL A 91 13.47 -1.25 -6.56
C VAL A 91 14.38 -0.11 -6.13
N SER A 92 14.63 0.80 -7.03
CA SER A 92 15.33 2.05 -6.75
C SER A 92 14.38 3.22 -6.95
N ALA A 93 14.23 4.07 -5.95
CA ALA A 93 13.38 5.25 -6.01
C ALA A 93 14.21 6.50 -5.65
N ARG A 94 13.92 7.61 -6.35
CA ARG A 94 14.59 8.90 -6.12
C ARG A 94 14.28 9.49 -4.74
N SER A 95 13.09 9.25 -4.23
CA SER A 95 12.61 9.64 -2.91
C SER A 95 11.78 8.49 -2.32
N ASN A 96 11.48 8.54 -1.02
CA ASN A 96 10.66 7.53 -0.38
C ASN A 96 9.24 7.53 -0.94
N PRO A 97 8.78 6.46 -1.61
CA PRO A 97 7.40 6.36 -2.07
C PRO A 97 6.45 6.23 -0.87
N VAL A 98 5.31 6.90 -0.93
CA VAL A 98 4.28 6.81 0.12
C VAL A 98 3.05 6.08 -0.42
N LEU A 99 2.74 4.93 0.19
CA LEU A 99 1.51 4.20 -0.08
C LEU A 99 0.39 4.72 0.84
N LEU A 100 -0.62 5.36 0.26
CA LEU A 100 -1.74 5.89 1.03
C LEU A 100 -2.49 4.78 1.77
N GLY A 101 -2.78 5.01 3.04
CA GLY A 101 -3.61 4.13 3.86
C GLY A 101 -2.89 2.96 4.54
N VAL A 102 -1.64 2.67 4.21
CA VAL A 102 -0.93 1.47 4.73
C VAL A 102 0.32 1.79 5.56
N ASN A 103 1.00 2.90 5.28
CA ASN A 103 2.37 3.16 5.78
C ASN A 103 2.52 3.56 7.24
N ALA A 104 1.45 3.80 7.99
CA ALA A 104 1.59 4.17 9.38
C ALA A 104 1.62 2.92 10.28
N ALA A 105 2.79 2.55 10.77
CA ALA A 105 2.92 1.63 11.89
C ALA A 105 2.37 2.30 13.15
N LEU A 106 1.06 2.19 13.38
CA LEU A 106 0.37 2.79 14.50
C LEU A 106 0.41 1.88 15.71
N ILE A 107 0.67 2.46 16.88
CA ILE A 107 0.75 1.75 18.16
C ILE A 107 -0.62 1.82 18.84
N PRO A 108 -1.31 0.67 19.02
CA PRO A 108 -2.69 0.64 19.54
C PRO A 108 -2.85 1.25 20.93
N ASP A 109 -1.82 1.16 21.79
CA ASP A 109 -1.85 1.67 23.15
C ASP A 109 -1.62 3.18 23.27
N LEU A 110 -1.14 3.83 22.23
CA LEU A 110 -0.99 5.27 22.16
C LEU A 110 -2.27 5.96 21.68
N SER A 111 -2.46 7.22 22.07
CA SER A 111 -3.53 8.04 21.50
C SER A 111 -3.32 8.28 20.01
N GLY A 112 -4.40 8.62 19.30
CA GLY A 112 -4.32 8.98 17.88
C GLY A 112 -3.36 10.14 17.64
N GLU A 113 -3.39 11.18 18.48
CA GLU A 113 -2.48 12.32 18.37
C GLU A 113 -1.00 11.91 18.47
N ARG A 114 -0.67 11.02 19.42
CA ARG A 114 0.70 10.49 19.53
C ARG A 114 1.08 9.65 18.32
N ASN A 115 0.14 8.90 17.79
CA ASN A 115 0.34 8.15 16.56
C ASN A 115 0.53 9.07 15.34
N VAL A 116 -0.15 10.21 15.26
CA VAL A 116 0.12 11.24 14.23
C VAL A 116 1.58 11.69 14.31
N ARG A 117 2.06 12.07 15.50
CA ARG A 117 3.46 12.49 15.70
C ARG A 117 4.44 11.40 15.24
N LEU A 118 4.25 10.18 15.71
CA LEU A 118 5.12 9.06 15.32
C LEU A 118 5.09 8.77 13.83
N GLY A 119 3.91 8.76 13.23
CA GLY A 119 3.76 8.50 11.80
C GLY A 119 4.43 9.56 10.93
N CYS A 120 4.23 10.84 11.26
CA CYS A 120 4.86 11.95 10.53
C CYS A 120 6.39 11.96 10.69
N LEU A 121 6.90 11.70 11.91
CA LEU A 121 8.35 11.56 12.15
C LEU A 121 8.94 10.37 11.37
N ALA A 122 8.25 9.22 11.34
CA ALA A 122 8.68 8.05 10.58
C ALA A 122 8.72 8.29 9.07
N MET A 123 7.92 9.23 8.55
CA MET A 123 7.96 9.67 7.16
C MET A 123 9.03 10.73 6.89
N GLY A 124 9.87 11.07 7.87
CA GLY A 124 11.02 11.97 7.73
C GLY A 124 10.73 13.44 7.99
N MET A 125 9.56 13.80 8.54
CA MET A 125 9.26 15.18 8.93
C MET A 125 10.08 15.58 10.16
N SER A 126 10.53 16.83 10.20
CA SER A 126 11.14 17.40 11.39
C SER A 126 10.09 17.61 12.50
N PRO A 127 10.49 17.64 13.79
CA PRO A 127 9.56 17.90 14.88
C PRO A 127 8.74 19.19 14.70
N GLN A 128 9.33 20.23 14.15
CA GLN A 128 8.65 21.50 13.87
C GLN A 128 7.56 21.35 12.78
N GLN A 129 7.85 20.61 11.71
CA GLN A 129 6.87 20.29 10.67
C GLN A 129 5.73 19.45 11.22
N VAL A 130 6.03 18.48 12.09
CA VAL A 130 5.01 17.63 12.73
C VAL A 130 4.04 18.47 13.56
N GLU A 131 4.54 19.37 14.42
CA GLU A 131 3.66 20.24 15.22
C GLU A 131 2.76 21.13 14.35
N ALA A 132 3.29 21.63 13.24
CA ALA A 132 2.54 22.48 12.32
C ALA A 132 1.41 21.73 11.59
N ILE A 133 1.62 20.43 11.24
CA ILE A 133 0.67 19.65 10.43
C ILE A 133 -0.40 18.92 11.26
N ILE A 134 -0.20 18.73 12.58
CA ILE A 134 -1.13 18.01 13.44
C ILE A 134 -2.58 18.48 13.32
N PRO A 135 -2.90 19.79 13.37
CA PRO A 135 -4.28 20.25 13.24
C PRO A 135 -4.94 19.81 11.93
N GLU A 136 -4.22 19.90 10.81
CA GLU A 136 -4.72 19.48 9.50
C GLU A 136 -4.97 17.97 9.45
N VAL A 137 -4.05 17.17 10.01
CA VAL A 137 -4.21 15.71 10.07
C VAL A 137 -5.43 15.30 10.90
N ILE A 138 -5.65 15.96 12.04
CA ILE A 138 -6.81 15.72 12.92
C ILE A 138 -8.12 16.06 12.20
N GLU A 139 -8.16 17.19 11.51
CA GLU A 139 -9.33 17.64 10.75
C GLU A 139 -9.62 16.68 9.59
N LEU A 140 -8.60 16.31 8.82
CA LEU A 140 -8.74 15.37 7.71
C LEU A 140 -9.22 13.99 8.17
N ALA A 141 -8.71 13.48 9.30
CA ALA A 141 -9.16 12.21 9.88
C ALA A 141 -10.63 12.25 10.31
N GLY A 142 -11.12 13.40 10.77
CA GLY A 142 -12.51 13.63 11.11
C GLY A 142 -13.04 12.72 12.23
N ILE A 143 -12.17 12.37 13.21
CA ILE A 143 -12.54 11.51 14.35
C ILE A 143 -12.80 12.29 15.65
N GLY A 144 -12.76 13.60 15.56
CA GLY A 144 -13.09 14.52 16.67
C GLY A 144 -12.26 14.25 17.93
N LYS A 145 -12.90 14.34 19.10
CA LYS A 145 -12.23 14.15 20.40
C LYS A 145 -11.65 12.74 20.61
N ALA A 146 -12.00 11.77 19.79
CA ALA A 146 -11.45 10.42 19.88
C ALA A 146 -9.93 10.41 19.60
N ILE A 147 -9.39 11.42 18.91
CA ILE A 147 -7.96 11.57 18.66
C ILE A 147 -7.10 11.49 19.94
N TYR A 148 -7.63 11.89 21.07
CA TYR A 148 -6.94 11.86 22.38
C TYR A 148 -7.06 10.53 23.12
N ARG A 149 -7.84 9.57 22.60
CA ARG A 149 -8.01 8.23 23.17
C ARG A 149 -7.02 7.24 22.58
N PRO A 150 -6.68 6.14 23.30
CA PRO A 150 -5.88 5.06 22.75
C PRO A 150 -6.52 4.46 21.50
N MET A 151 -5.72 4.20 20.46
CA MET A 151 -6.21 3.69 19.18
C MET A 151 -6.88 2.32 19.27
N LYS A 152 -6.53 1.50 20.27
CA LYS A 152 -7.22 0.22 20.53
C LYS A 152 -8.72 0.38 20.78
N THR A 153 -9.20 1.58 21.10
CA THR A 153 -10.63 1.89 21.30
C THR A 153 -11.31 2.35 20.01
N TYR A 154 -10.59 2.44 18.89
CA TYR A 154 -11.13 2.93 17.63
C TYR A 154 -11.87 1.83 16.88
N SER A 155 -12.89 2.23 16.12
CA SER A 155 -13.44 1.37 15.08
C SER A 155 -12.42 1.18 13.94
N SER A 156 -12.63 0.16 13.12
CA SER A 156 -11.80 -0.06 11.90
C SER A 156 -11.81 1.16 10.99
N GLY A 157 -12.98 1.80 10.81
CA GLY A 157 -13.12 3.03 10.02
C GLY A 157 -12.33 4.21 10.60
N MET A 158 -12.38 4.44 11.91
CA MET A 158 -11.58 5.50 12.56
C MET A 158 -10.09 5.26 12.39
N SER A 159 -9.64 4.03 12.56
CA SER A 159 -8.24 3.65 12.34
C SER A 159 -7.79 3.88 10.91
N SER A 160 -8.62 3.51 9.92
CA SER A 160 -8.33 3.71 8.50
C SER A 160 -8.27 5.19 8.14
N ARG A 161 -9.20 6.01 8.65
CA ARG A 161 -9.19 7.46 8.44
C ARG A 161 -7.94 8.13 9.00
N LEU A 162 -7.51 7.74 10.20
CA LEU A 162 -6.29 8.29 10.80
C LEU A 162 -5.04 7.89 10.01
N ARG A 163 -4.92 6.61 9.58
CA ARG A 163 -3.82 6.16 8.71
C ARG A 163 -3.77 6.94 7.41
N PHE A 164 -4.91 7.12 6.76
CA PHE A 164 -5.00 7.92 5.53
C PHE A 164 -4.53 9.35 5.77
N ALA A 165 -5.03 10.02 6.82
CA ALA A 165 -4.69 11.40 7.12
C ALA A 165 -3.19 11.60 7.40
N ILE A 166 -2.57 10.66 8.14
CA ILE A 166 -1.13 10.67 8.38
C ILE A 166 -0.36 10.51 7.05
N ALA A 167 -0.70 9.51 6.25
CA ALA A 167 -0.02 9.28 4.97
C ALA A 167 -0.18 10.46 4.00
N ALA A 168 -1.39 11.06 3.98
CA ALA A 168 -1.70 12.19 3.11
C ALA A 168 -1.01 13.51 3.53
N SER A 169 -0.49 13.60 4.76
CA SER A 169 0.25 14.79 5.23
C SER A 169 1.68 14.86 4.74
N ALA A 170 2.22 13.76 4.19
CA ALA A 170 3.64 13.67 3.81
C ALA A 170 4.02 14.46 2.54
N ASN A 171 3.05 14.91 1.74
CA ASN A 171 3.29 15.54 0.42
C ASN A 171 4.39 14.81 -0.39
N PRO A 172 4.21 13.53 -0.71
CA PRO A 172 5.26 12.71 -1.30
C PRO A 172 5.54 13.10 -2.75
N ASP A 173 6.82 13.04 -3.17
CA ASP A 173 7.22 13.16 -4.57
C ASP A 173 6.81 11.93 -5.40
N ILE A 174 6.75 10.74 -4.76
CA ILE A 174 6.26 9.50 -5.36
C ILE A 174 5.06 9.00 -4.54
N LEU A 175 3.88 9.01 -5.17
CA LEU A 175 2.62 8.66 -4.56
C LEU A 175 2.11 7.31 -5.06
N LEU A 176 1.80 6.40 -4.14
CA LEU A 176 1.20 5.10 -4.43
C LEU A 176 -0.22 5.07 -3.88
N ILE A 177 -1.19 4.73 -4.72
CA ILE A 177 -2.62 4.70 -4.39
C ILE A 177 -3.15 3.29 -4.66
N ASP A 178 -3.66 2.62 -3.61
CA ASP A 178 -4.42 1.38 -3.75
C ASP A 178 -5.91 1.68 -3.63
N GLU A 179 -6.71 1.13 -4.50
CA GLU A 179 -8.17 1.31 -4.57
C GLU A 179 -8.90 1.01 -3.25
N ALA A 180 -8.31 0.22 -2.36
CA ALA A 180 -8.90 -0.17 -1.07
C ALA A 180 -9.20 1.01 -0.11
N LEU A 181 -8.89 2.27 -0.51
CA LEU A 181 -9.08 3.47 0.32
C LEU A 181 -10.54 4.01 0.39
N SER A 182 -11.49 3.40 -0.31
CA SER A 182 -12.87 3.90 -0.45
C SER A 182 -13.76 3.67 0.78
N THR A 183 -13.22 3.38 1.98
CA THR A 183 -14.01 3.09 3.18
C THR A 183 -14.20 4.32 4.06
N GLY A 184 -15.43 4.80 4.20
CA GLY A 184 -15.77 5.91 5.09
C GLY A 184 -17.20 6.41 4.91
N ASP A 185 -17.64 7.31 5.79
CA ASP A 185 -18.88 8.05 5.60
C ASP A 185 -18.73 9.10 4.48
N THR A 186 -19.86 9.64 4.01
CA THR A 186 -19.91 10.59 2.90
C THR A 186 -19.01 11.81 3.11
N ALA A 187 -18.95 12.34 4.34
CA ALA A 187 -18.15 13.52 4.66
C ALA A 187 -16.64 13.23 4.64
N PHE A 188 -16.20 12.04 5.05
CA PHE A 188 -14.80 11.64 4.93
C PHE A 188 -14.44 11.36 3.47
N LYS A 189 -15.34 10.76 2.71
CA LYS A 189 -15.13 10.47 1.28
C LYS A 189 -14.83 11.76 0.51
N GLU A 190 -15.64 12.80 0.69
CA GLU A 190 -15.43 14.10 0.04
C GLU A 190 -14.08 14.73 0.41
N ARG A 191 -13.74 14.78 1.73
CA ARG A 191 -12.44 15.31 2.18
C ARG A 191 -11.26 14.52 1.64
N SER A 192 -11.35 13.19 1.66
CA SER A 192 -10.28 12.33 1.16
C SER A 192 -10.09 12.43 -0.36
N GLU A 193 -11.16 12.56 -1.15
CA GLU A 193 -11.11 12.78 -2.60
C GLU A 193 -10.46 14.13 -2.94
N ASN A 194 -10.82 15.20 -2.22
CA ASN A 194 -10.21 16.52 -2.39
C ASN A 194 -8.70 16.48 -2.08
N LYS A 195 -8.32 15.89 -0.93
CA LYS A 195 -6.92 15.74 -0.54
C LYS A 195 -6.14 14.85 -1.52
N MET A 196 -6.75 13.76 -2.00
CA MET A 196 -6.17 12.90 -3.01
C MET A 196 -5.88 13.65 -4.32
N THR A 197 -6.82 14.50 -4.74
CA THR A 197 -6.67 15.32 -5.94
C THR A 197 -5.52 16.32 -5.79
N GLU A 198 -5.40 16.95 -4.62
CA GLU A 198 -4.29 17.85 -4.28
C GLU A 198 -2.95 17.10 -4.33
N LEU A 199 -2.84 15.97 -3.64
CA LEU A 199 -1.62 15.16 -3.59
C LEU A 199 -1.18 14.68 -4.98
N ARG A 200 -2.13 14.24 -5.81
CA ARG A 200 -1.84 13.83 -7.20
C ARG A 200 -1.29 14.96 -8.06
N ARG A 201 -1.77 16.18 -7.85
CA ARG A 201 -1.26 17.36 -8.59
C ARG A 201 0.12 17.79 -8.10
N ALA A 202 0.40 17.60 -6.81
CA ALA A 202 1.69 17.98 -6.21
C ALA A 202 2.77 16.92 -6.43
N ALA A 203 2.42 15.65 -6.52
CA ALA A 203 3.38 14.55 -6.67
C ALA A 203 4.06 14.58 -8.04
N GLY A 204 5.37 14.32 -8.04
CA GLY A 204 6.18 14.21 -9.26
C GLY A 204 5.92 12.93 -10.04
N THR A 205 5.50 11.86 -9.37
CA THR A 205 5.14 10.57 -9.98
C THR A 205 4.01 9.91 -9.18
N VAL A 206 3.00 9.38 -9.87
CA VAL A 206 1.84 8.74 -9.23
C VAL A 206 1.64 7.34 -9.78
N PHE A 207 1.41 6.36 -8.89
CA PHE A 207 0.95 5.03 -9.25
C PHE A 207 -0.45 4.80 -8.69
N ILE A 208 -1.35 4.32 -9.52
CA ILE A 208 -2.76 4.09 -9.16
C ILE A 208 -3.14 2.64 -9.51
N VAL A 209 -3.51 1.86 -8.50
CA VAL A 209 -4.18 0.58 -8.72
C VAL A 209 -5.68 0.83 -8.75
N ASN A 210 -6.32 0.47 -9.86
CA ASN A 210 -7.76 0.49 -9.99
C ASN A 210 -8.23 -0.66 -10.90
N HIS A 211 -9.40 -1.23 -10.64
CA HIS A 211 -9.97 -2.28 -11.48
C HIS A 211 -10.78 -1.71 -12.66
N ALA A 212 -11.20 -0.45 -12.59
CA ALA A 212 -11.93 0.24 -13.65
C ALA A 212 -10.97 0.85 -14.66
N ALA A 213 -10.90 0.27 -15.86
CA ALA A 213 -10.04 0.74 -16.94
C ALA A 213 -10.33 2.21 -17.31
N GLN A 214 -11.59 2.62 -17.28
CA GLN A 214 -11.99 4.00 -17.57
C GLN A 214 -11.34 5.02 -16.62
N VAL A 215 -11.25 4.71 -15.32
CA VAL A 215 -10.58 5.57 -14.34
C VAL A 215 -9.10 5.71 -14.65
N ILE A 216 -8.45 4.63 -15.09
CA ILE A 216 -7.04 4.64 -15.47
C ILE A 216 -6.83 5.46 -16.76
N GLU A 217 -7.70 5.33 -17.75
CA GLU A 217 -7.64 6.12 -18.99
C GLU A 217 -7.77 7.62 -18.73
N GLU A 218 -8.66 8.02 -17.82
CA GLU A 218 -8.87 9.43 -17.46
C GLU A 218 -7.74 10.02 -16.60
N MET A 219 -7.12 9.20 -15.77
CA MET A 219 -6.22 9.67 -14.70
C MET A 219 -4.74 9.40 -14.96
N CYS A 220 -4.40 8.52 -15.89
CA CYS A 220 -3.03 8.04 -16.07
C CYS A 220 -2.49 8.34 -17.46
N THR A 221 -1.19 8.64 -17.51
CA THR A 221 -0.47 8.84 -18.77
C THR A 221 -0.01 7.52 -19.40
N ARG A 222 0.07 6.46 -18.59
CA ARG A 222 0.51 5.12 -18.98
C ARG A 222 -0.15 4.07 -18.09
N ALA A 223 -0.32 2.86 -18.59
CA ALA A 223 -0.80 1.72 -17.82
C ALA A 223 0.18 0.55 -17.86
N LEU A 224 0.27 -0.18 -16.76
CA LEU A 224 0.88 -1.50 -16.62
C LEU A 224 -0.23 -2.51 -16.46
N TRP A 225 -0.23 -3.54 -17.29
CA TRP A 225 -1.22 -4.62 -17.21
C TRP A 225 -0.57 -5.86 -16.62
N LEU A 226 -0.92 -6.19 -15.38
CA LEU A 226 -0.43 -7.38 -14.71
C LEU A 226 -1.35 -8.58 -15.01
N VAL A 227 -0.75 -9.66 -15.47
CA VAL A 227 -1.41 -10.95 -15.71
C VAL A 227 -0.61 -12.03 -14.99
N ASP A 228 -1.23 -12.68 -13.99
CA ASP A 228 -0.64 -13.81 -13.24
C ASP A 228 0.80 -13.56 -12.73
N GLY A 229 1.08 -12.33 -12.31
CA GLY A 229 2.37 -11.92 -11.76
C GLY A 229 3.41 -11.44 -12.78
N GLU A 230 3.02 -11.27 -14.04
CA GLU A 230 3.86 -10.78 -15.14
C GLU A 230 3.33 -9.47 -15.71
#